data_e53ea755475ba7f05340cc155a47ca9e
#
_entry.id   e53ea755475ba7f05340cc155a47ca9e
#
_cell.length_a   1.000
_cell.length_b   1.000
_cell.length_c   1.000
_cell.angle_alpha   90.00
_cell.angle_beta   90.00
_cell.angle_gamma   90.00
#
_symmetry.space_group_name_H-M   'P 1'
#
loop_
_entity.id
_entity.type
_entity.pdbx_description
1 polymer ?
#
loop_
_entity_poly.entity_id
_entity_poly.type
_entity_poly.pdbx_seq_one_letter_code
_entity_poly.pdbx_strand_id
1 'polypeptide(L)'
;MPPPLWRIRLQAIAWFVLGAAFVLGLPILLGWGYGLLIGLVLVAAVLAVASAWVIRRLSTTAAGRPFTSVWSRALLGWTLILGVVVATPFYYLMIVTDTRPATVPQVSLTNGSKRVVFQGMQHIGSERFYQAVIYDVEKALSEGYVSYYEGVQTPTPESKAFFEKLSRELVGGSDLSGTYKSIGEVCGMKFQLDYFGLLDADKAEHPKRHLVADVDAIELKAEYERLMREDPAFATAHANDFQPKPASNDNALTLKLVEWLKRGSASQKALGGVTCRGLFTLNQAIASTAPGRMEPLILDFRNRALAQRIMQAPDDKIFITYGAAHLPGLVAELRKLDPKWAVGSVKWLRTIEAPEHIEGQLRGLDN
;
A
#
# COMPACT_ATOMS: atom_id res chain seq x y z
N MET A 1 42.10 -11.57 38.89
CA MET A 1 42.31 -12.56 37.83
C MET A 1 41.96 -11.91 36.47
N PRO A 2 42.78 -12.08 35.44
CA PRO A 2 42.39 -11.64 34.10
C PRO A 2 41.13 -12.37 33.63
N PRO A 3 40.28 -11.72 32.82
CA PRO A 3 39.07 -12.37 32.30
C PRO A 3 39.45 -13.56 31.41
N PRO A 4 38.67 -14.66 31.44
CA PRO A 4 38.94 -15.84 30.63
C PRO A 4 38.86 -15.50 29.14
N LEU A 5 39.73 -16.10 28.32
CA LEU A 5 39.89 -15.81 26.88
C LEU A 5 38.59 -15.87 26.10
N TRP A 6 37.67 -16.76 26.44
CA TRP A 6 36.37 -16.86 25.77
C TRP A 6 35.52 -15.58 25.95
N ARG A 7 35.57 -14.91 27.12
CA ARG A 7 34.86 -13.64 27.34
C ARG A 7 35.41 -12.51 26.48
N ILE A 8 36.74 -12.46 26.33
CA ILE A 8 37.40 -11.47 25.47
C ILE A 8 36.99 -11.69 24.00
N ARG A 9 37.00 -12.95 23.53
CA ARG A 9 36.58 -13.30 22.18
C ARG A 9 35.12 -12.97 21.93
N LEU A 10 34.22 -13.32 22.86
CA LEU A 10 32.80 -12.99 22.76
C LEU A 10 32.54 -11.48 22.67
N GLN A 11 33.25 -10.70 23.52
CA GLN A 11 33.14 -9.23 23.46
C GLN A 11 33.66 -8.69 22.12
N ALA A 12 34.76 -9.19 21.60
CA ALA A 12 35.31 -8.76 20.32
C ALA A 12 34.31 -9.07 19.16
N ILE A 13 33.74 -10.27 19.17
CA ILE A 13 32.70 -10.65 18.19
C ILE A 13 31.49 -9.74 18.31
N ALA A 14 30.98 -9.48 19.51
CA ALA A 14 29.82 -8.60 19.73
C ALA A 14 30.07 -7.19 19.21
N TRP A 15 31.23 -6.61 19.50
CA TRP A 15 31.62 -5.28 18.99
C TRP A 15 31.77 -5.26 17.47
N PHE A 16 32.38 -6.32 16.90
CA PHE A 16 32.51 -6.45 15.45
C PHE A 16 31.15 -6.52 14.76
N VAL A 17 30.25 -7.39 15.25
CA VAL A 17 28.91 -7.54 14.69
C VAL A 17 28.09 -6.24 14.79
N LEU A 18 28.15 -5.60 15.97
CA LEU A 18 27.45 -4.33 16.19
C LEU A 18 28.00 -3.23 15.28
N GLY A 19 29.34 -3.13 15.16
CA GLY A 19 29.98 -2.17 14.27
C GLY A 19 29.64 -2.42 12.80
N ALA A 20 29.67 -3.66 12.35
CA ALA A 20 29.29 -4.03 10.99
C ALA A 20 27.82 -3.70 10.70
N ALA A 21 26.91 -4.03 11.62
CA ALA A 21 25.50 -3.68 11.51
C ALA A 21 25.27 -2.16 11.47
N PHE A 22 26.02 -1.39 12.25
CA PHE A 22 25.97 0.06 12.21
C PHE A 22 26.43 0.63 10.86
N VAL A 23 27.55 0.12 10.33
CA VAL A 23 28.06 0.52 9.01
C VAL A 23 27.04 0.23 7.92
N LEU A 24 26.38 -0.92 7.96
CA LEU A 24 25.28 -1.24 7.06
C LEU A 24 24.11 -0.28 7.22
N GLY A 25 23.85 0.24 8.42
CA GLY A 25 22.80 1.22 8.69
C GLY A 25 23.11 2.65 8.24
N LEU A 26 24.40 2.99 8.00
CA LEU A 26 24.83 4.35 7.66
C LEU A 26 24.12 4.97 6.45
N PRO A 27 23.86 4.28 5.34
CA PRO A 27 23.13 4.86 4.20
C PRO A 27 21.74 5.38 4.58
N ILE A 28 21.05 4.67 5.48
CA ILE A 28 19.73 5.09 5.98
C ILE A 28 19.87 6.32 6.88
N LEU A 29 20.81 6.28 7.84
CA LEU A 29 21.01 7.38 8.78
C LEU A 29 21.42 8.67 8.05
N LEU A 30 22.32 8.57 7.07
CA LEU A 30 22.77 9.68 6.25
C LEU A 30 21.67 10.17 5.30
N GLY A 31 20.83 9.26 4.81
CA GLY A 31 19.70 9.58 3.95
C GLY A 31 18.67 10.50 4.60
N TRP A 32 18.46 10.37 5.92
CA TRP A 32 17.61 11.29 6.69
C TRP A 32 18.30 12.65 6.96
N GLY A 33 19.62 12.72 6.85
CA GLY A 33 20.42 13.93 7.03
C GLY A 33 21.14 14.01 8.38
N TYR A 34 22.08 14.96 8.45
CA TYR A 34 22.96 15.13 9.61
C TYR A 34 22.22 15.45 10.91
N GLY A 35 21.03 16.07 10.83
CA GLY A 35 20.20 16.36 12.01
C GLY A 35 19.81 15.11 12.80
N LEU A 36 19.48 14.02 12.11
CA LEU A 36 19.19 12.73 12.75
C LEU A 36 20.43 12.16 13.44
N LEU A 37 21.59 12.19 12.78
CA LEU A 37 22.85 11.70 13.36
C LEU A 37 23.25 12.49 14.61
N ILE A 38 23.15 13.81 14.56
CA ILE A 38 23.44 14.68 15.70
C ILE A 38 22.47 14.34 16.85
N GLY A 39 21.17 14.28 16.57
CA GLY A 39 20.16 13.90 17.57
C GLY A 39 20.44 12.54 18.20
N LEU A 40 20.79 11.54 17.36
CA LEU A 40 21.16 10.20 17.83
C LEU A 40 22.37 10.21 18.76
N VAL A 41 23.44 10.96 18.42
CA VAL A 41 24.65 11.09 19.26
C VAL A 41 24.32 11.80 20.57
N LEU A 42 23.47 12.84 20.54
CA LEU A 42 23.04 13.54 21.76
C LEU A 42 22.25 12.61 22.70
N VAL A 43 21.31 11.83 22.18
CA VAL A 43 20.57 10.83 22.96
C VAL A 43 21.54 9.77 23.51
N ALA A 44 22.44 9.27 22.65
CA ALA A 44 23.49 8.34 23.10
C ALA A 44 24.35 8.90 24.21
N ALA A 45 24.71 10.20 24.18
CA ALA A 45 25.49 10.86 25.21
C ALA A 45 24.79 10.90 26.56
N VAL A 46 23.48 11.20 26.55
CA VAL A 46 22.64 11.17 27.77
C VAL A 46 22.55 9.76 28.36
N LEU A 47 22.27 8.76 27.51
CA LEU A 47 22.21 7.35 27.93
C LEU A 47 23.57 6.85 28.43
N ALA A 48 24.68 7.31 27.84
CA ALA A 48 26.01 6.97 28.23
C ALA A 48 26.37 7.52 29.64
N VAL A 49 25.89 8.73 29.99
CA VAL A 49 26.06 9.29 31.34
C VAL A 49 25.38 8.40 32.39
N ALA A 50 24.11 8.07 32.17
CA ALA A 50 23.34 7.20 33.05
C ALA A 50 24.01 5.81 33.18
N SER A 51 24.40 5.22 32.03
CA SER A 51 25.05 3.90 31.99
C SER A 51 26.42 3.92 32.72
N ALA A 52 27.24 4.96 32.51
CA ALA A 52 28.54 5.08 33.16
C ALA A 52 28.38 5.20 34.67
N TRP A 53 27.38 5.94 35.14
CA TRP A 53 27.09 6.08 36.57
C TRP A 53 26.68 4.72 37.18
N VAL A 54 25.78 3.99 36.55
CA VAL A 54 25.32 2.65 36.99
C VAL A 54 26.48 1.64 36.97
N ILE A 55 27.25 1.57 35.88
CA ILE A 55 28.35 0.63 35.73
C ILE A 55 29.42 0.85 36.81
N ARG A 56 29.77 2.10 37.10
CA ARG A 56 30.74 2.41 38.15
C ARG A 56 30.22 2.07 39.55
N ARG A 57 28.90 2.14 39.77
CA ARG A 57 28.30 1.80 41.06
C ARG A 57 28.21 0.29 41.32
N LEU A 58 27.99 -0.48 40.24
CA LEU A 58 27.84 -1.93 40.33
C LEU A 58 29.13 -2.74 40.10
N SER A 59 30.18 -2.12 39.55
CA SER A 59 31.43 -2.82 39.20
C SER A 59 32.61 -2.18 39.90
N THR A 60 33.26 -2.94 40.80
CA THR A 60 34.49 -2.52 41.52
C THR A 60 35.65 -2.20 40.57
N THR A 61 35.76 -2.96 39.47
CA THR A 61 36.78 -2.74 38.44
C THR A 61 36.52 -1.47 37.62
N ALA A 62 35.27 -1.08 37.44
CA ALA A 62 34.90 0.16 36.76
C ALA A 62 34.96 1.36 37.68
N ALA A 63 34.74 1.18 38.96
CA ALA A 63 34.87 2.26 39.98
C ALA A 63 36.26 2.86 40.03
N GLY A 64 37.32 2.06 39.82
CA GLY A 64 38.71 2.52 39.75
C GLY A 64 39.15 3.23 38.47
N ARG A 65 38.27 3.27 37.44
CA ARG A 65 38.56 3.94 36.17
C ARG A 65 38.03 5.39 36.17
N PRO A 66 38.66 6.31 35.43
CA PRO A 66 38.11 7.66 35.26
C PRO A 66 36.74 7.59 34.59
N PHE A 67 35.82 8.45 35.03
CA PHE A 67 34.43 8.50 34.51
C PHE A 67 34.39 8.63 32.99
N THR A 68 35.26 9.48 32.44
CA THR A 68 35.36 9.73 30.98
C THR A 68 35.65 8.46 30.18
N SER A 69 36.48 7.54 30.70
CA SER A 69 36.81 6.27 30.04
C SER A 69 35.62 5.31 30.02
N VAL A 70 34.79 5.29 31.05
CA VAL A 70 33.56 4.46 31.08
C VAL A 70 32.50 5.09 30.21
N TRP A 71 32.34 6.43 30.31
CA TRP A 71 31.39 7.19 29.52
C TRP A 71 31.68 7.10 28.01
N SER A 72 32.92 7.27 27.55
CA SER A 72 33.23 7.20 26.11
C SER A 72 32.93 5.84 25.48
N ARG A 73 33.17 4.74 26.22
CA ARG A 73 32.82 3.40 25.78
C ARG A 73 31.30 3.19 25.74
N ALA A 74 30.58 3.70 26.74
CA ALA A 74 29.13 3.66 26.77
C ALA A 74 28.55 4.52 25.65
N LEU A 75 29.12 5.70 25.37
CA LEU A 75 28.70 6.57 24.25
C LEU A 75 28.85 5.85 22.90
N LEU A 76 30.02 5.25 22.65
CA LEU A 76 30.22 4.46 21.43
C LEU A 76 29.21 3.32 21.33
N GLY A 77 29.00 2.56 22.40
CA GLY A 77 28.04 1.45 22.42
C GLY A 77 26.63 1.91 22.13
N TRP A 78 26.17 2.98 22.80
CA TRP A 78 24.82 3.52 22.54
C TRP A 78 24.65 4.11 21.14
N THR A 79 25.67 4.80 20.61
CA THR A 79 25.65 5.33 19.24
C THR A 79 25.47 4.19 18.22
N LEU A 80 26.22 3.11 18.38
CA LEU A 80 26.10 1.94 17.50
C LEU A 80 24.72 1.26 17.65
N ILE A 81 24.26 1.03 18.88
CA ILE A 81 22.97 0.38 19.15
C ILE A 81 21.82 1.21 18.56
N LEU A 82 21.77 2.50 18.87
CA LEU A 82 20.71 3.38 18.38
C LEU A 82 20.73 3.49 16.85
N GLY A 83 21.91 3.56 16.23
CA GLY A 83 22.03 3.56 14.78
C GLY A 83 21.46 2.29 14.14
N VAL A 84 21.76 1.12 14.72
CA VAL A 84 21.19 -0.16 14.26
C VAL A 84 19.69 -0.19 14.47
N VAL A 85 19.20 0.22 15.64
CA VAL A 85 17.76 0.24 15.96
C VAL A 85 16.99 1.14 14.99
N VAL A 86 17.52 2.32 14.65
CA VAL A 86 16.88 3.25 13.72
C VAL A 86 16.91 2.70 12.28
N ALA A 87 17.99 2.05 11.86
CA ALA A 87 18.11 1.52 10.49
C ALA A 87 17.32 0.22 10.25
N THR A 88 17.17 -0.62 11.28
CA THR A 88 16.56 -1.97 11.17
C THR A 88 15.15 -1.96 10.57
N PRO A 89 14.21 -1.09 10.96
CA PRO A 89 12.87 -1.07 10.39
C PRO A 89 12.86 -0.86 8.87
N PHE A 90 13.76 -0.03 8.35
CA PHE A 90 13.83 0.24 6.91
C PHE A 90 14.28 -1.00 6.13
N TYR A 91 15.32 -1.68 6.60
CA TYR A 91 15.77 -2.94 6.01
C TYR A 91 14.69 -4.02 6.10
N TYR A 92 14.01 -4.11 7.24
CA TYR A 92 12.89 -5.03 7.41
C TYR A 92 11.79 -4.78 6.38
N LEU A 93 11.37 -3.52 6.21
CA LEU A 93 10.34 -3.14 5.24
C LEU A 93 10.79 -3.40 3.79
N MET A 94 12.05 -3.14 3.45
CA MET A 94 12.61 -3.48 2.14
C MET A 94 12.54 -5.00 1.88
N ILE A 95 13.02 -5.80 2.83
CA ILE A 95 13.02 -7.26 2.72
C ILE A 95 11.59 -7.81 2.60
N VAL A 96 10.65 -7.28 3.40
CA VAL A 96 9.24 -7.70 3.34
C VAL A 96 8.64 -7.37 1.98
N THR A 97 8.88 -6.17 1.45
CA THR A 97 8.36 -5.76 0.13
C THR A 97 8.89 -6.66 -0.98
N ASP A 98 10.14 -7.12 -0.88
CA ASP A 98 10.74 -7.99 -1.88
C ASP A 98 10.34 -9.47 -1.72
N THR A 99 10.37 -9.99 -0.49
CA THR A 99 10.15 -11.42 -0.22
C THR A 99 8.68 -11.81 -0.08
N ARG A 100 7.81 -10.87 0.29
CA ARG A 100 6.37 -11.05 0.44
C ARG A 100 5.61 -9.91 -0.25
N PRO A 101 5.78 -9.75 -1.57
CA PRO A 101 5.21 -8.62 -2.29
C PRO A 101 3.69 -8.62 -2.20
N ALA A 102 3.12 -7.41 -2.17
CA ALA A 102 1.70 -7.22 -2.37
C ALA A 102 1.32 -7.69 -3.79
N THR A 103 0.27 -8.49 -3.91
CA THR A 103 -0.16 -9.06 -5.18
C THR A 103 -1.67 -8.97 -5.35
N VAL A 104 -2.11 -8.91 -6.59
CA VAL A 104 -3.51 -9.03 -6.98
C VAL A 104 -3.68 -10.16 -7.99
N PRO A 105 -4.84 -10.83 -8.02
CA PRO A 105 -5.09 -11.91 -8.97
C PRO A 105 -5.56 -11.35 -10.32
N GLN A 106 -5.11 -11.98 -11.40
CA GLN A 106 -5.78 -12.00 -12.69
C GLN A 106 -6.36 -13.41 -12.88
N VAL A 107 -7.67 -13.50 -13.05
CA VAL A 107 -8.38 -14.78 -13.04
C VAL A 107 -9.16 -14.98 -14.33
N SER A 108 -8.96 -16.10 -15.00
CA SER A 108 -9.80 -16.53 -16.12
C SER A 108 -11.01 -17.31 -15.59
N LEU A 109 -12.20 -16.89 -15.96
CA LEU A 109 -13.47 -17.51 -15.60
C LEU A 109 -14.19 -17.95 -16.87
N THR A 110 -14.91 -19.08 -16.83
CA THR A 110 -15.73 -19.55 -17.94
C THR A 110 -16.92 -20.36 -17.47
N ASN A 111 -18.03 -20.30 -18.22
CA ASN A 111 -19.18 -21.20 -18.08
C ASN A 111 -19.36 -22.13 -19.31
N GLY A 112 -18.35 -22.16 -20.19
CA GLY A 112 -18.40 -22.92 -21.46
C GLY A 112 -18.83 -22.09 -22.68
N SER A 113 -19.71 -21.10 -22.50
CA SER A 113 -20.15 -20.20 -23.59
C SER A 113 -19.45 -18.85 -23.53
N LYS A 114 -19.16 -18.33 -22.34
CA LYS A 114 -18.46 -17.06 -22.12
C LYS A 114 -17.10 -17.28 -21.48
N ARG A 115 -16.16 -16.39 -21.79
CA ARG A 115 -14.85 -16.30 -21.17
C ARG A 115 -14.65 -14.89 -20.61
N VAL A 116 -14.39 -14.82 -19.30
CA VAL A 116 -14.14 -13.58 -18.60
C VAL A 116 -12.74 -13.62 -18.02
N VAL A 117 -11.93 -12.60 -18.27
CA VAL A 117 -10.66 -12.38 -17.56
C VAL A 117 -10.89 -11.25 -16.58
N PHE A 118 -10.81 -11.54 -15.30
CA PHE A 118 -10.88 -10.54 -14.23
C PHE A 118 -9.47 -10.15 -13.81
N GLN A 119 -9.08 -8.91 -14.05
CA GLN A 119 -7.86 -8.28 -13.57
C GLN A 119 -8.16 -7.52 -12.28
N GLY A 120 -7.64 -8.04 -11.17
CA GLY A 120 -7.72 -7.32 -9.91
C GLY A 120 -6.88 -6.05 -9.95
N MET A 121 -7.47 -4.92 -9.53
CA MET A 121 -6.83 -3.62 -9.51
C MET A 121 -6.60 -3.12 -8.08
N GLN A 122 -5.65 -2.20 -7.94
CA GLN A 122 -5.44 -1.37 -6.76
C GLN A 122 -5.37 0.10 -7.20
N HIS A 123 -5.82 1.01 -6.34
CA HIS A 123 -5.83 2.45 -6.66
C HIS A 123 -4.43 3.05 -6.81
N ILE A 124 -3.45 2.52 -6.07
CA ILE A 124 -2.04 2.92 -6.15
C ILE A 124 -1.17 1.68 -6.26
N GLY A 125 -0.15 1.76 -7.08
CA GLY A 125 0.76 0.63 -7.34
C GLY A 125 2.03 1.07 -8.04
N SER A 126 2.92 0.13 -8.32
CA SER A 126 4.13 0.38 -9.10
C SER A 126 3.77 0.70 -10.56
N GLU A 127 4.62 1.47 -11.21
CA GLU A 127 4.47 1.78 -12.63
C GLU A 127 4.41 0.52 -13.48
N ARG A 128 5.28 -0.43 -13.23
CA ARG A 128 5.34 -1.73 -13.93
C ARG A 128 4.06 -2.54 -13.80
N PHE A 129 3.41 -2.50 -12.63
CA PHE A 129 2.13 -3.15 -12.46
C PHE A 129 1.09 -2.61 -13.46
N TYR A 130 0.95 -1.29 -13.55
CA TYR A 130 -0.02 -0.70 -14.48
C TYR A 130 0.38 -0.90 -15.94
N GLN A 131 1.65 -0.81 -16.29
CA GLN A 131 2.14 -1.13 -17.64
C GLN A 131 1.81 -2.57 -18.03
N ALA A 132 2.00 -3.54 -17.11
CA ALA A 132 1.64 -4.93 -17.35
C ALA A 132 0.12 -5.11 -17.53
N VAL A 133 -0.70 -4.40 -16.75
CA VAL A 133 -2.16 -4.41 -16.90
C VAL A 133 -2.58 -3.85 -18.25
N ILE A 134 -2.04 -2.68 -18.67
CA ILE A 134 -2.35 -2.09 -19.97
C ILE A 134 -1.96 -3.02 -21.11
N TYR A 135 -0.77 -3.63 -21.05
CA TYR A 135 -0.35 -4.63 -22.03
C TYR A 135 -1.33 -5.82 -22.11
N ASP A 136 -1.77 -6.34 -20.97
CA ASP A 136 -2.74 -7.45 -20.92
C ASP A 136 -4.12 -7.02 -21.48
N VAL A 137 -4.54 -5.75 -21.26
CA VAL A 137 -5.78 -5.18 -21.86
C VAL A 137 -5.64 -5.05 -23.37
N GLU A 138 -4.56 -4.45 -23.87
CA GLU A 138 -4.30 -4.28 -25.32
C GLU A 138 -4.26 -5.65 -26.02
N LYS A 139 -3.57 -6.60 -25.42
CA LYS A 139 -3.55 -7.99 -25.92
C LYS A 139 -4.94 -8.59 -25.96
N ALA A 140 -5.74 -8.48 -24.92
CA ALA A 140 -7.10 -8.98 -24.88
C ALA A 140 -7.97 -8.32 -25.96
N LEU A 141 -7.87 -7.00 -26.14
CA LEU A 141 -8.58 -6.28 -27.22
C LEU A 141 -8.18 -6.80 -28.60
N SER A 142 -6.90 -7.09 -28.84
CA SER A 142 -6.42 -7.69 -30.10
C SER A 142 -6.94 -9.12 -30.32
N GLU A 143 -7.24 -9.85 -29.25
CA GLU A 143 -7.84 -11.19 -29.27
C GLU A 143 -9.37 -11.18 -29.36
N GLY A 144 -9.99 -10.00 -29.50
CA GLY A 144 -11.44 -9.82 -29.66
C GLY A 144 -12.21 -9.78 -28.34
N TYR A 145 -11.56 -9.45 -27.22
CA TYR A 145 -12.27 -9.14 -25.98
C TYR A 145 -12.85 -7.74 -26.01
N VAL A 146 -13.92 -7.53 -25.27
CA VAL A 146 -14.37 -6.19 -24.85
C VAL A 146 -13.84 -5.90 -23.44
N SER A 147 -13.50 -4.65 -23.18
CA SER A 147 -12.94 -4.22 -21.90
C SER A 147 -14.01 -3.58 -21.02
N TYR A 148 -14.19 -4.11 -19.82
CA TYR A 148 -15.10 -3.60 -18.79
C TYR A 148 -14.29 -2.92 -17.70
N TYR A 149 -14.62 -1.66 -17.40
CA TYR A 149 -13.94 -0.83 -16.41
C TYR A 149 -14.79 -0.59 -15.17
N GLU A 150 -14.13 -0.58 -14.01
CA GLU A 150 -14.71 -0.04 -12.80
C GLU A 150 -14.78 1.49 -12.89
N GLY A 151 -15.91 2.05 -12.46
CA GLY A 151 -16.06 3.50 -12.38
C GLY A 151 -17.50 3.94 -12.16
N VAL A 152 -17.81 4.37 -10.97
CA VAL A 152 -19.14 4.93 -10.65
C VAL A 152 -19.33 6.24 -11.38
N GLN A 153 -20.28 6.26 -12.31
CA GLN A 153 -20.65 7.47 -13.05
C GLN A 153 -21.60 8.34 -12.24
N THR A 154 -21.50 9.66 -12.42
CA THR A 154 -22.32 10.65 -11.71
C THR A 154 -23.14 11.47 -12.71
N PRO A 155 -24.25 10.92 -13.23
CA PRO A 155 -24.99 11.51 -14.35
C PRO A 155 -25.72 12.81 -14.00
N THR A 156 -26.00 13.06 -12.72
CA THR A 156 -26.68 14.31 -12.27
C THR A 156 -25.87 15.03 -11.19
N PRO A 157 -26.07 16.36 -10.99
CA PRO A 157 -25.44 17.10 -9.91
C PRO A 157 -25.75 16.52 -8.51
N GLU A 158 -26.96 16.02 -8.29
CA GLU A 158 -27.39 15.42 -7.02
C GLU A 158 -26.68 14.11 -6.76
N SER A 159 -26.57 13.25 -7.77
CA SER A 159 -25.84 11.97 -7.66
C SER A 159 -24.35 12.21 -7.46
N LYS A 160 -23.77 13.23 -8.08
CA LYS A 160 -22.40 13.66 -7.86
C LYS A 160 -22.19 14.11 -6.41
N ALA A 161 -23.08 14.96 -5.88
CA ALA A 161 -23.00 15.42 -4.50
C ALA A 161 -23.12 14.26 -3.49
N PHE A 162 -23.99 13.27 -3.76
CA PHE A 162 -24.09 12.07 -2.96
C PHE A 162 -22.77 11.26 -3.00
N PHE A 163 -22.25 11.00 -4.20
CA PHE A 163 -21.02 10.20 -4.38
C PHE A 163 -19.81 10.88 -3.73
N GLU A 164 -19.69 12.20 -3.80
CA GLU A 164 -18.66 12.97 -3.12
C GLU A 164 -18.76 12.84 -1.59
N LYS A 165 -19.98 12.85 -1.03
CA LYS A 165 -20.19 12.61 0.41
C LYS A 165 -19.80 11.18 0.80
N LEU A 166 -20.26 10.19 0.04
CA LEU A 166 -19.93 8.77 0.27
C LEU A 166 -18.42 8.54 0.19
N SER A 167 -17.76 9.11 -0.81
CA SER A 167 -16.30 9.01 -0.98
C SER A 167 -15.54 9.59 0.21
N ARG A 168 -16.00 10.72 0.76
CA ARG A 168 -15.42 11.29 2.00
C ARG A 168 -15.59 10.39 3.21
N GLU A 169 -16.75 9.71 3.35
CA GLU A 169 -16.95 8.73 4.44
C GLU A 169 -15.98 7.56 4.34
N LEU A 170 -15.70 7.08 3.11
CA LEU A 170 -14.79 5.96 2.88
C LEU A 170 -13.32 6.28 3.21
N VAL A 171 -12.89 7.53 3.03
CA VAL A 171 -11.49 7.96 3.27
C VAL A 171 -11.31 8.89 4.46
N GLY A 172 -12.30 8.99 5.34
CA GLY A 172 -12.18 9.80 6.54
C GLY A 172 -12.20 11.31 6.29
N GLY A 173 -12.94 11.79 5.28
CA GLY A 173 -13.26 13.21 5.11
C GLY A 173 -12.47 13.96 4.03
N SER A 174 -11.55 13.29 3.31
CA SER A 174 -10.77 13.89 2.21
C SER A 174 -11.31 13.54 0.82
N ASP A 175 -10.81 14.20 -0.23
CA ASP A 175 -11.03 13.79 -1.62
C ASP A 175 -10.32 12.46 -1.89
N LEU A 176 -11.06 11.45 -2.34
CA LEU A 176 -10.57 10.09 -2.57
C LEU A 176 -9.41 10.08 -3.58
N SER A 177 -9.62 10.69 -4.74
CA SER A 177 -8.64 10.70 -5.83
C SER A 177 -7.40 11.51 -5.48
N GLY A 178 -7.58 12.70 -4.88
CA GLY A 178 -6.49 13.54 -4.41
C GLY A 178 -5.67 12.87 -3.31
N THR A 179 -6.32 12.11 -2.42
CA THR A 179 -5.65 11.35 -1.37
C THR A 179 -4.77 10.25 -1.96
N TYR A 180 -5.31 9.42 -2.86
CA TYR A 180 -4.53 8.35 -3.51
C TYR A 180 -3.36 8.91 -4.33
N LYS A 181 -3.57 10.01 -5.06
CA LYS A 181 -2.51 10.67 -5.83
C LYS A 181 -1.39 11.19 -4.92
N SER A 182 -1.74 11.85 -3.82
CA SER A 182 -0.77 12.36 -2.84
C SER A 182 0.02 11.24 -2.15
N ILE A 183 -0.64 10.16 -1.78
CA ILE A 183 0.01 8.97 -1.22
C ILE A 183 0.93 8.34 -2.27
N GLY A 184 0.47 8.19 -3.50
CA GLY A 184 1.27 7.66 -4.61
C GLY A 184 2.57 8.44 -4.80
N GLU A 185 2.52 9.78 -4.82
CA GLU A 185 3.69 10.65 -4.93
C GLU A 185 4.71 10.43 -3.80
N VAL A 186 4.25 10.35 -2.54
CA VAL A 186 5.13 10.14 -1.38
C VAL A 186 5.73 8.73 -1.35
N CYS A 187 4.94 7.74 -1.78
CA CYS A 187 5.38 6.34 -1.82
C CYS A 187 6.24 6.01 -3.04
N GLY A 188 6.40 6.94 -3.99
CA GLY A 188 7.01 6.66 -5.29
C GLY A 188 6.20 5.64 -6.09
N MET A 189 4.89 5.67 -5.96
CA MET A 189 3.92 4.84 -6.68
C MET A 189 3.06 5.70 -7.59
N LYS A 190 2.30 5.06 -8.47
CA LYS A 190 1.42 5.72 -9.45
C LYS A 190 -0.04 5.52 -9.09
N PHE A 191 -0.89 6.40 -9.59
CA PHE A 191 -2.33 6.29 -9.46
C PHE A 191 -2.93 5.61 -10.71
N GLN A 192 -3.84 4.66 -10.50
CA GLN A 192 -4.37 3.83 -11.60
C GLN A 192 -4.97 4.61 -12.77
N LEU A 193 -5.66 5.73 -12.51
CA LEU A 193 -6.33 6.47 -13.58
C LEU A 193 -5.35 7.16 -14.53
N ASP A 194 -4.12 7.45 -14.08
CA ASP A 194 -3.11 8.09 -14.93
C ASP A 194 -2.68 7.15 -16.08
N TYR A 195 -2.87 5.82 -15.94
CA TYR A 195 -2.47 4.84 -16.93
C TYR A 195 -3.59 4.45 -17.91
N PHE A 196 -4.86 4.54 -17.51
CA PHE A 196 -5.95 4.25 -18.43
C PHE A 196 -6.02 5.24 -19.60
N GLY A 197 -5.44 6.43 -19.46
CA GLY A 197 -5.24 7.36 -20.56
C GLY A 197 -4.42 6.80 -21.74
N LEU A 198 -3.59 5.78 -21.51
CA LEU A 198 -2.84 5.11 -22.58
C LEU A 198 -3.77 4.34 -23.55
N LEU A 199 -4.99 4.00 -23.12
CA LEU A 199 -5.99 3.35 -23.96
C LEU A 199 -6.92 4.33 -24.69
N ASP A 200 -6.76 5.63 -24.50
CA ASP A 200 -7.70 6.63 -25.05
C ASP A 200 -7.70 6.64 -26.60
N ALA A 201 -6.60 6.33 -27.23
CA ALA A 201 -6.53 6.23 -28.69
C ALA A 201 -7.39 5.06 -29.21
N ASP A 202 -7.23 3.85 -28.65
CA ASP A 202 -8.05 2.70 -29.02
C ASP A 202 -9.53 2.92 -28.67
N LYS A 203 -9.79 3.56 -27.53
CA LYS A 203 -11.14 3.90 -27.10
C LYS A 203 -11.84 4.90 -28.01
N ALA A 204 -11.10 5.86 -28.56
CA ALA A 204 -11.63 6.82 -29.53
C ALA A 204 -11.95 6.13 -30.87
N GLU A 205 -11.10 5.20 -31.31
CA GLU A 205 -11.28 4.46 -32.58
C GLU A 205 -12.33 3.36 -32.44
N HIS A 206 -12.39 2.67 -31.28
CA HIS A 206 -13.24 1.52 -31.03
C HIS A 206 -14.09 1.65 -29.74
N PRO A 207 -14.95 2.68 -29.61
CA PRO A 207 -15.64 2.99 -28.35
C PRO A 207 -16.53 1.85 -27.84
N LYS A 208 -17.04 0.99 -28.72
CA LYS A 208 -17.89 -0.16 -28.34
C LYS A 208 -17.14 -1.27 -27.63
N ARG A 209 -15.81 -1.26 -27.67
CA ARG A 209 -14.97 -2.24 -26.96
C ARG A 209 -14.55 -1.80 -25.56
N HIS A 210 -14.91 -0.58 -25.16
CA HIS A 210 -14.54 0.02 -23.88
C HIS A 210 -15.78 0.47 -23.13
N LEU A 211 -16.21 -0.32 -22.17
CA LEU A 211 -17.46 -0.10 -21.45
C LEU A 211 -17.20 0.12 -19.96
N VAL A 212 -17.77 1.17 -19.40
CA VAL A 212 -17.86 1.30 -17.94
C VAL A 212 -18.98 0.37 -17.47
N ALA A 213 -18.59 -0.73 -16.83
CA ALA A 213 -19.53 -1.79 -16.43
C ALA A 213 -19.79 -1.74 -14.90
N ASP A 214 -20.05 -0.55 -14.39
CA ASP A 214 -20.32 -0.30 -12.97
C ASP A 214 -21.71 0.30 -12.78
N VAL A 215 -22.20 0.28 -11.55
CA VAL A 215 -23.41 1.03 -11.18
C VAL A 215 -23.13 2.53 -11.27
N ASP A 216 -24.18 3.31 -11.49
CA ASP A 216 -24.06 4.75 -11.37
C ASP A 216 -24.36 5.23 -9.93
N ALA A 217 -24.12 6.50 -9.68
CA ALA A 217 -24.32 7.08 -8.35
C ALA A 217 -25.83 7.26 -7.98
N ILE A 218 -26.75 7.18 -8.95
CA ILE A 218 -28.19 7.16 -8.69
C ILE A 218 -28.58 5.78 -8.16
N GLU A 219 -28.12 4.71 -8.83
CA GLU A 219 -28.33 3.32 -8.41
C GLU A 219 -27.70 3.08 -7.03
N LEU A 220 -26.49 3.60 -6.81
CA LEU A 220 -25.75 3.48 -5.55
C LEU A 220 -26.49 4.20 -4.41
N LYS A 221 -27.06 5.38 -4.66
CA LYS A 221 -27.88 6.12 -3.69
C LYS A 221 -29.16 5.37 -3.35
N ALA A 222 -29.84 4.85 -4.36
CA ALA A 222 -31.07 4.07 -4.16
C ALA A 222 -30.83 2.82 -3.31
N GLU A 223 -29.71 2.10 -3.54
CA GLU A 223 -29.36 0.94 -2.75
C GLU A 223 -28.95 1.33 -1.30
N TYR A 224 -28.20 2.44 -1.10
CA TYR A 224 -27.92 2.96 0.22
C TYR A 224 -29.21 3.24 1.00
N GLU A 225 -30.16 3.95 0.38
CA GLU A 225 -31.45 4.28 0.99
C GLU A 225 -32.28 3.00 1.25
N ARG A 226 -32.20 1.99 0.39
CA ARG A 226 -32.83 0.68 0.61
C ARG A 226 -32.24 -0.02 1.81
N LEU A 227 -30.90 -0.11 1.91
CA LEU A 227 -30.20 -0.72 3.03
C LEU A 227 -30.53 0.00 4.35
N MET A 228 -30.58 1.32 4.35
CA MET A 228 -30.98 2.11 5.52
C MET A 228 -32.40 1.82 5.99
N ARG A 229 -33.32 1.45 5.10
CA ARG A 229 -34.70 1.10 5.45
C ARG A 229 -34.88 -0.36 5.86
N GLU A 230 -34.18 -1.28 5.19
CA GLU A 230 -34.47 -2.71 5.22
C GLU A 230 -33.47 -3.53 6.04
N ASP A 231 -32.29 -2.99 6.32
CA ASP A 231 -31.25 -3.64 7.11
C ASP A 231 -30.98 -2.85 8.40
N PRO A 232 -31.52 -3.29 9.55
CA PRO A 232 -31.34 -2.61 10.84
C PRO A 232 -29.87 -2.55 11.28
N ALA A 233 -29.04 -3.54 10.92
CA ALA A 233 -27.62 -3.54 11.27
C ALA A 233 -26.89 -2.47 10.46
N PHE A 234 -27.16 -2.39 9.16
CA PHE A 234 -26.63 -1.32 8.29
C PHE A 234 -27.09 0.05 8.78
N ALA A 235 -28.38 0.23 9.02
CA ALA A 235 -28.94 1.51 9.50
C ALA A 235 -28.29 1.98 10.80
N THR A 236 -28.11 1.07 11.77
CA THR A 236 -27.45 1.39 13.05
C THR A 236 -25.99 1.78 12.83
N ALA A 237 -25.27 1.03 11.99
CA ALA A 237 -23.86 1.29 11.70
C ALA A 237 -23.64 2.63 10.99
N HIS A 238 -24.61 3.08 10.20
CA HIS A 238 -24.53 4.26 9.31
C HIS A 238 -25.44 5.43 9.72
N ALA A 239 -26.03 5.38 10.92
CA ALA A 239 -26.92 6.43 11.43
C ALA A 239 -26.30 7.84 11.47
N ASN A 240 -24.99 7.92 11.60
CA ASN A 240 -24.22 9.18 11.67
C ASN A 240 -23.41 9.48 10.40
N ASP A 241 -23.63 8.74 9.31
CA ASP A 241 -22.98 9.04 8.05
C ASP A 241 -23.40 10.41 7.53
N PHE A 242 -22.50 11.06 6.81
CA PHE A 242 -22.69 12.38 6.22
C PHE A 242 -22.87 13.53 7.23
N GLN A 243 -22.78 13.27 8.53
CA GLN A 243 -22.75 14.33 9.53
C GLN A 243 -21.37 14.99 9.56
N PRO A 244 -21.28 16.30 9.84
CA PRO A 244 -20.01 16.98 10.03
C PRO A 244 -19.23 16.30 11.16
N LYS A 245 -18.12 15.66 10.83
CA LYS A 245 -17.21 15.10 11.83
C LYS A 245 -16.19 16.15 12.23
N PRO A 246 -15.89 16.31 13.53
CA PRO A 246 -14.76 17.15 13.93
C PRO A 246 -13.49 16.64 13.25
N ALA A 247 -12.66 17.56 12.75
CA ALA A 247 -11.40 17.20 12.14
C ALA A 247 -10.57 16.37 13.13
N SER A 248 -10.28 15.11 12.79
CA SER A 248 -9.45 14.28 13.66
C SER A 248 -8.00 14.81 13.59
N ASN A 249 -7.38 14.99 14.74
CA ASN A 249 -5.97 15.40 14.84
C ASN A 249 -5.02 14.38 14.19
N ASP A 250 -5.44 13.13 14.05
CA ASP A 250 -4.66 12.05 13.45
C ASP A 250 -4.37 12.32 11.97
N ASN A 251 -5.36 12.86 11.23
CA ASN A 251 -5.17 13.23 9.83
C ASN A 251 -4.22 14.43 9.68
N ALA A 252 -4.22 15.37 10.65
CA ALA A 252 -3.36 16.54 10.59
C ALA A 252 -1.88 16.20 10.72
N LEU A 253 -1.52 15.21 11.54
CA LEU A 253 -0.14 14.74 11.68
C LEU A 253 0.34 14.04 10.40
N THR A 254 -0.50 13.17 9.85
CA THR A 254 -0.21 12.44 8.60
C THR A 254 -0.03 13.42 7.44
N LEU A 255 -0.89 14.41 7.30
CA LEU A 255 -0.76 15.45 6.27
C LEU A 255 0.52 16.26 6.41
N LYS A 256 0.89 16.66 7.65
CA LYS A 256 2.17 17.36 7.91
C LYS A 256 3.37 16.49 7.54
N LEU A 257 3.34 15.20 7.83
CA LEU A 257 4.40 14.26 7.46
C LEU A 257 4.52 14.12 5.93
N VAL A 258 3.39 13.98 5.23
CA VAL A 258 3.33 13.94 3.76
C VAL A 258 3.91 15.22 3.16
N GLU A 259 3.49 16.39 3.65
CA GLU A 259 4.01 17.69 3.21
C GLU A 259 5.51 17.84 3.46
N TRP A 260 5.97 17.38 4.63
CA TRP A 260 7.39 17.40 4.96
C TRP A 260 8.21 16.50 4.04
N LEU A 261 7.72 15.28 3.73
CA LEU A 261 8.37 14.36 2.81
C LEU A 261 8.38 14.90 1.37
N LYS A 262 7.32 15.54 0.92
CA LYS A 262 7.28 16.18 -0.42
C LYS A 262 8.36 17.26 -0.60
N ARG A 263 8.72 17.99 0.48
CA ARG A 263 9.79 18.99 0.48
C ARG A 263 11.18 18.42 0.79
N GLY A 264 11.26 17.14 1.13
CA GLY A 264 12.50 16.48 1.53
C GLY A 264 13.49 16.31 0.37
N SER A 265 14.75 16.01 0.73
CA SER A 265 15.78 15.62 -0.24
C SER A 265 15.41 14.34 -0.98
N ALA A 266 16.09 14.05 -2.09
CA ALA A 266 15.89 12.79 -2.84
C ALA A 266 16.04 11.55 -1.95
N SER A 267 17.02 11.54 -1.04
CA SER A 267 17.25 10.46 -0.08
C SER A 267 16.09 10.31 0.92
N GLN A 268 15.54 11.42 1.44
CA GLN A 268 14.40 11.40 2.35
C GLN A 268 13.15 10.89 1.64
N LYS A 269 12.91 11.31 0.40
CA LYS A 269 11.81 10.78 -0.44
C LYS A 269 11.97 9.29 -0.70
N ALA A 270 13.18 8.82 -1.01
CA ALA A 270 13.46 7.40 -1.20
C ALA A 270 13.18 6.57 0.07
N LEU A 271 13.63 7.04 1.24
CA LEU A 271 13.36 6.39 2.52
C LEU A 271 11.87 6.42 2.89
N GLY A 272 11.19 7.55 2.64
CA GLY A 272 9.74 7.65 2.77
C GLY A 272 9.01 6.67 1.86
N GLY A 273 9.45 6.53 0.62
CA GLY A 273 8.93 5.56 -0.34
C GLY A 273 9.09 4.10 0.12
N VAL A 274 10.28 3.73 0.64
CA VAL A 274 10.52 2.40 1.22
C VAL A 274 9.57 2.13 2.38
N THR A 275 9.46 3.08 3.30
CA THR A 275 8.57 2.96 4.47
C THR A 275 7.12 2.77 4.04
N CYS A 276 6.65 3.61 3.13
CA CYS A 276 5.30 3.59 2.62
C CYS A 276 4.98 2.26 1.93
N ARG A 277 5.80 1.81 0.98
CA ARG A 277 5.62 0.55 0.25
C ARG A 277 5.61 -0.65 1.18
N GLY A 278 6.54 -0.69 2.15
CA GLY A 278 6.60 -1.75 3.13
C GLY A 278 5.37 -1.80 4.04
N LEU A 279 4.86 -0.64 4.48
CA LEU A 279 3.64 -0.57 5.27
C LEU A 279 2.41 -0.99 4.46
N PHE A 280 2.28 -0.59 3.20
CA PHE A 280 1.21 -1.07 2.32
C PHE A 280 1.26 -2.59 2.12
N THR A 281 2.46 -3.14 1.90
CA THR A 281 2.67 -4.59 1.76
C THR A 281 2.26 -5.34 3.03
N LEU A 282 2.65 -4.84 4.20
CA LEU A 282 2.26 -5.42 5.49
C LEU A 282 0.76 -5.31 5.74
N ASN A 283 0.18 -4.15 5.44
CA ASN A 283 -1.25 -3.93 5.63
C ASN A 283 -2.09 -4.87 4.76
N GLN A 284 -1.69 -5.10 3.52
CA GLN A 284 -2.37 -6.06 2.64
C GLN A 284 -2.26 -7.50 3.18
N ALA A 285 -1.12 -7.87 3.78
CA ALA A 285 -0.93 -9.18 4.38
C ALA A 285 -1.73 -9.40 5.67
N ILE A 286 -2.06 -8.29 6.38
CA ILE A 286 -2.80 -8.29 7.67
C ILE A 286 -4.26 -7.89 7.44
N ALA A 287 -4.66 -7.56 6.20
CA ALA A 287 -6.02 -7.09 5.91
C ALA A 287 -7.06 -7.99 6.59
N SER A 288 -7.90 -7.36 7.39
CA SER A 288 -8.93 -8.03 8.18
C SER A 288 -9.85 -8.83 7.25
N THR A 289 -10.13 -10.06 7.62
CA THR A 289 -11.20 -10.87 7.01
C THR A 289 -12.59 -10.43 7.47
N ALA A 290 -12.67 -9.49 8.41
CA ALA A 290 -13.94 -8.95 8.86
C ALA A 290 -14.55 -8.06 7.77
N PRO A 291 -15.86 -8.24 7.45
CA PRO A 291 -16.53 -7.44 6.44
C PRO A 291 -16.48 -5.95 6.82
N GLY A 292 -16.19 -5.12 5.82
CA GLY A 292 -16.22 -3.68 5.97
C GLY A 292 -17.65 -3.16 6.20
N ARG A 293 -17.82 -2.10 6.98
CA ARG A 293 -19.15 -1.53 7.28
C ARG A 293 -19.95 -1.18 6.01
N MET A 294 -19.29 -0.71 4.95
CA MET A 294 -19.89 -0.35 3.66
C MET A 294 -19.88 -1.51 2.64
N GLU A 295 -19.43 -2.70 3.01
CA GLU A 295 -19.30 -3.85 2.08
C GLU A 295 -20.61 -4.20 1.37
N PRO A 296 -21.80 -4.21 2.02
CA PRO A 296 -23.06 -4.48 1.33
C PRO A 296 -23.34 -3.53 0.16
N LEU A 297 -22.93 -2.27 0.28
CA LEU A 297 -23.09 -1.25 -0.74
C LEU A 297 -21.96 -1.25 -1.78
N ILE A 298 -20.71 -1.26 -1.31
CA ILE A 298 -19.53 -1.04 -2.17
C ILE A 298 -19.10 -2.31 -2.90
N LEU A 299 -19.27 -3.48 -2.29
CA LEU A 299 -18.91 -4.76 -2.89
C LEU A 299 -20.14 -5.55 -3.34
N ASP A 300 -21.05 -5.92 -2.44
CA ASP A 300 -22.10 -6.88 -2.75
C ASP A 300 -23.08 -6.38 -3.82
N PHE A 301 -23.53 -5.15 -3.69
CA PHE A 301 -24.44 -4.55 -4.66
C PHE A 301 -23.79 -4.46 -6.06
N ARG A 302 -22.57 -3.94 -6.12
CA ARG A 302 -21.82 -3.77 -7.37
C ARG A 302 -21.46 -5.11 -8.00
N ASN A 303 -21.12 -6.12 -7.19
CA ASN A 303 -20.86 -7.49 -7.66
C ASN A 303 -22.11 -8.12 -8.31
N ARG A 304 -23.30 -7.93 -7.71
CA ARG A 304 -24.57 -8.39 -8.32
C ARG A 304 -24.84 -7.72 -9.66
N ALA A 305 -24.66 -6.40 -9.71
CA ALA A 305 -24.85 -5.62 -10.94
C ALA A 305 -23.87 -6.06 -12.04
N LEU A 306 -22.57 -6.19 -11.70
CA LEU A 306 -21.54 -6.63 -12.64
C LEU A 306 -21.81 -8.05 -13.15
N ALA A 307 -22.19 -8.99 -12.27
CA ALA A 307 -22.52 -10.35 -12.68
C ALA A 307 -23.72 -10.39 -13.67
N GLN A 308 -24.77 -9.60 -13.40
CA GLN A 308 -25.91 -9.48 -14.31
C GLN A 308 -25.51 -8.91 -15.68
N ARG A 309 -24.66 -7.85 -15.69
CA ARG A 309 -24.14 -7.27 -16.94
C ARG A 309 -23.34 -8.28 -17.76
N ILE A 310 -22.47 -9.06 -17.09
CA ILE A 310 -21.70 -10.14 -17.76
C ILE A 310 -22.64 -11.18 -18.39
N MET A 311 -23.67 -11.60 -17.65
CA MET A 311 -24.63 -12.61 -18.17
C MET A 311 -25.45 -12.10 -19.35
N GLN A 312 -25.82 -10.83 -19.32
CA GLN A 312 -26.63 -10.18 -20.38
C GLN A 312 -25.79 -9.65 -21.54
N ALA A 313 -24.47 -9.58 -21.41
CA ALA A 313 -23.59 -9.08 -22.47
C ALA A 313 -23.76 -9.91 -23.76
N PRO A 314 -23.78 -9.25 -24.92
CA PRO A 314 -23.75 -9.97 -26.19
C PRO A 314 -22.39 -10.61 -26.48
N ASP A 315 -21.33 -10.11 -25.83
CA ASP A 315 -19.96 -10.52 -26.05
C ASP A 315 -19.62 -11.79 -25.28
N ASP A 316 -18.91 -12.72 -25.93
CA ASP A 316 -18.47 -13.97 -25.31
C ASP A 316 -17.12 -13.85 -24.63
N LYS A 317 -16.37 -12.79 -24.92
CA LYS A 317 -15.04 -12.53 -24.36
C LYS A 317 -15.00 -11.16 -23.69
N ILE A 318 -14.83 -11.14 -22.38
CA ILE A 318 -14.85 -9.91 -21.57
C ILE A 318 -13.58 -9.84 -20.74
N PHE A 319 -12.85 -8.72 -20.83
CA PHE A 319 -11.73 -8.41 -19.94
C PHE A 319 -12.16 -7.34 -18.94
N ILE A 320 -12.05 -7.61 -17.65
CA ILE A 320 -12.56 -6.76 -16.57
C ILE A 320 -11.39 -6.22 -15.76
N THR A 321 -11.31 -4.90 -15.62
CA THR A 321 -10.40 -4.23 -14.70
C THR A 321 -11.20 -3.63 -13.53
N TYR A 322 -11.17 -4.32 -12.40
CA TYR A 322 -11.96 -4.00 -11.21
C TYR A 322 -11.13 -4.17 -9.94
N GLY A 323 -11.44 -3.44 -8.87
CA GLY A 323 -10.79 -3.62 -7.58
C GLY A 323 -10.71 -5.09 -7.16
N ALA A 324 -9.53 -5.55 -6.74
CA ALA A 324 -9.28 -6.98 -6.44
C ALA A 324 -10.24 -7.56 -5.40
N ALA A 325 -10.77 -6.72 -4.50
CA ALA A 325 -11.74 -7.13 -3.48
C ALA A 325 -13.09 -7.60 -4.06
N HIS A 326 -13.42 -7.23 -5.28
CA HIS A 326 -14.67 -7.65 -5.95
C HIS A 326 -14.67 -9.12 -6.40
N LEU A 327 -13.49 -9.72 -6.63
CA LEU A 327 -13.40 -11.04 -7.26
C LEU A 327 -14.16 -12.15 -6.52
N PRO A 328 -14.04 -12.34 -5.20
CA PRO A 328 -14.75 -13.42 -4.51
C PRO A 328 -16.27 -13.29 -4.62
N GLY A 329 -16.78 -12.06 -4.40
CA GLY A 329 -18.22 -11.77 -4.52
C GLY A 329 -18.73 -11.92 -5.93
N LEU A 330 -17.99 -11.45 -6.94
CA LEU A 330 -18.35 -11.61 -8.36
C LEU A 330 -18.47 -13.10 -8.75
N VAL A 331 -17.48 -13.92 -8.34
CA VAL A 331 -17.52 -15.37 -8.63
C VAL A 331 -18.73 -16.02 -7.96
N ALA A 332 -19.05 -15.63 -6.74
CA ALA A 332 -20.22 -16.13 -6.03
C ALA A 332 -21.52 -15.74 -6.73
N GLU A 333 -21.66 -14.48 -7.17
CA GLU A 333 -22.86 -14.01 -7.90
C GLU A 333 -22.99 -14.64 -9.29
N LEU A 334 -21.90 -14.79 -10.03
CA LEU A 334 -21.93 -15.51 -11.32
C LEU A 334 -22.40 -16.96 -11.15
N ARG A 335 -21.93 -17.68 -10.12
CA ARG A 335 -22.35 -19.05 -9.83
C ARG A 335 -23.80 -19.18 -9.37
N LYS A 336 -24.36 -18.15 -8.73
CA LYS A 336 -25.80 -18.10 -8.42
C LYS A 336 -26.64 -18.00 -9.68
N LEU A 337 -26.17 -17.26 -10.69
CA LEU A 337 -26.86 -17.07 -11.96
C LEU A 337 -26.68 -18.27 -12.90
N ASP A 338 -25.49 -18.86 -12.94
CA ASP A 338 -25.18 -20.07 -13.71
C ASP A 338 -24.10 -20.89 -12.97
N PRO A 339 -24.47 -22.05 -12.37
CA PRO A 339 -23.54 -22.90 -11.63
C PRO A 339 -22.35 -23.46 -12.44
N LYS A 340 -22.38 -23.34 -13.78
CA LYS A 340 -21.28 -23.78 -14.65
C LYS A 340 -20.06 -22.89 -14.60
N TRP A 341 -20.14 -21.70 -14.00
CA TRP A 341 -18.99 -20.81 -13.87
C TRP A 341 -17.87 -21.45 -13.07
N ALA A 342 -16.72 -21.57 -13.70
CA ALA A 342 -15.54 -22.17 -13.14
C ALA A 342 -14.31 -21.25 -13.30
N VAL A 343 -13.38 -21.38 -12.37
CA VAL A 343 -12.06 -20.77 -12.46
C VAL A 343 -11.19 -21.64 -13.36
N GLY A 344 -10.67 -21.09 -14.45
CA GLY A 344 -9.78 -21.78 -15.39
C GLY A 344 -8.32 -21.61 -14.99
N SER A 345 -7.88 -20.38 -14.76
CA SER A 345 -6.48 -20.08 -14.36
C SER A 345 -6.40 -18.86 -13.47
N VAL A 346 -5.33 -18.81 -12.67
CA VAL A 346 -5.01 -17.67 -11.82
C VAL A 346 -3.55 -17.27 -12.06
N LYS A 347 -3.33 -16.00 -12.36
CA LYS A 347 -2.01 -15.35 -12.45
C LYS A 347 -1.94 -14.30 -11.36
N TRP A 348 -0.84 -14.23 -10.61
CA TRP A 348 -0.63 -13.21 -9.59
C TRP A 348 0.32 -12.14 -10.11
N LEU A 349 -0.12 -10.88 -10.04
CA LEU A 349 0.69 -9.72 -10.40
C LEU A 349 1.14 -9.00 -9.15
N ARG A 350 2.41 -8.63 -9.08
CA ARG A 350 2.93 -7.76 -8.02
C ARG A 350 2.41 -6.35 -8.24
N THR A 351 1.82 -5.77 -7.21
CA THR A 351 1.30 -4.39 -7.26
C THR A 351 2.28 -3.40 -6.68
N ILE A 352 3.15 -3.84 -5.78
CA ILE A 352 4.17 -3.04 -5.12
C ILE A 352 5.49 -3.76 -5.29
N GLU A 353 6.47 -3.05 -5.82
CA GLU A 353 7.82 -3.55 -6.07
C GLU A 353 8.85 -2.79 -5.22
N ALA A 354 10.02 -3.42 -5.04
CA ALA A 354 11.17 -2.75 -4.44
C ALA A 354 11.55 -1.47 -5.25
N PRO A 355 12.30 -0.53 -4.66
CA PRO A 355 12.71 0.68 -5.38
C PRO A 355 13.45 0.38 -6.68
N GLU A 356 13.06 1.05 -7.77
CA GLU A 356 13.53 0.78 -9.14
C GLU A 356 15.05 0.89 -9.36
N HIS A 357 15.76 1.61 -8.51
CA HIS A 357 17.22 1.76 -8.62
C HIS A 357 18.02 0.49 -8.29
N ILE A 358 17.38 -0.55 -7.77
CA ILE A 358 17.99 -1.89 -7.53
C ILE A 358 17.85 -2.76 -8.78
N GLU A 359 16.96 -2.42 -9.69
CA GLU A 359 16.70 -3.14 -10.92
C GLU A 359 17.58 -2.57 -12.04
N GLY A 360 18.21 -3.45 -12.81
CA GLY A 360 19.04 -3.04 -13.92
C GLY A 360 18.25 -2.19 -14.92
N GLN A 361 18.72 -0.98 -15.21
CA GLN A 361 18.19 -0.17 -16.30
C GLN A 361 18.53 -0.84 -17.63
N LEU A 362 17.55 -1.00 -18.50
CA LEU A 362 17.77 -1.36 -19.89
C LEU A 362 18.35 -0.12 -20.60
N ARG A 363 19.68 0.05 -20.52
CA ARG A 363 20.38 1.14 -21.19
C ARG A 363 20.13 1.03 -22.69
N GLY A 364 19.61 2.08 -23.31
CA GLY A 364 19.47 2.21 -24.76
C GLY A 364 18.06 2.00 -25.32
N LEU A 365 17.03 1.85 -24.48
CA LEU A 365 15.62 1.86 -24.91
C LEU A 365 14.89 3.18 -24.58
N ASP A 366 15.58 4.11 -23.92
CA ASP A 366 15.07 5.47 -23.64
C ASP A 366 15.42 6.38 -24.82
N ASN A 367 14.72 6.22 -25.96
CA ASN A 367 14.73 7.19 -27.07
C ASN A 367 13.29 7.47 -27.50
#